data_13e100c10a3b3f76da4e826d02a17f01
#
_entry.id   13e100c10a3b3f76da4e826d02a17f01
#
_cell.length_a   1.000
_cell.length_b   1.000
_cell.length_c   1.000
_cell.angle_alpha   90.00
_cell.angle_beta   90.00
_cell.angle_gamma   90.00
#
_symmetry.space_group_name_H-M   'P 1'
#
loop_
_entity.id
_entity.type
_entity.pdbx_description
1 polymer ?
#
loop_
_entity_poly.entity_id
_entity_poly.type
_entity_poly.pdbx_seq_one_letter_code
_entity_poly.pdbx_strand_id
1 'polypeptide(L)'
;MEKIVRDGKVAVAVSYGFGAGWSTWTDVDPMDARFNQLFLDGKHDEAAALCDQLELGYSGGARDVEIEWVPAGTEFQITEYDGSESIEYKDETDWLMA
;
A
#
# COMPACT_ATOMS: atom_id res chain seq x y z
N MET A 1 -15.01 3.49 -1.23
CA MET A 1 -13.91 2.87 -0.43
C MET A 1 -13.56 3.78 0.73
N GLU A 2 -13.43 3.22 1.90
CA GLU A 2 -13.01 3.97 3.07
C GLU A 2 -11.48 3.95 3.21
N LYS A 3 -10.94 5.03 3.73
CA LYS A 3 -9.52 5.19 4.04
C LYS A 3 -9.37 5.40 5.54
N ILE A 4 -8.22 5.05 6.09
CA ILE A 4 -7.89 5.36 7.47
C ILE A 4 -7.14 6.69 7.48
N VAL A 5 -7.68 7.68 8.17
CA VAL A 5 -7.08 9.01 8.26
C VAL A 5 -6.81 9.34 9.72
N ARG A 6 -5.58 9.74 10.03
CA ARG A 6 -5.17 10.16 11.36
C ARG A 6 -4.27 11.40 11.24
N ASP A 7 -4.60 12.43 12.00
CA ASP A 7 -3.80 13.66 12.03
C ASP A 7 -3.55 14.26 10.63
N GLY A 8 -4.57 14.20 9.76
CA GLY A 8 -4.49 14.72 8.40
C GLY A 8 -3.67 13.87 7.44
N LYS A 9 -3.32 12.64 7.83
CA LYS A 9 -2.56 11.71 7.00
C LYS A 9 -3.38 10.45 6.74
N VAL A 10 -3.18 9.88 5.55
CA VAL A 10 -3.88 8.69 5.09
C VAL A 10 -2.94 7.49 5.19
N ALA A 11 -3.46 6.38 5.71
CA ALA A 11 -2.71 5.12 5.77
C ALA A 11 -2.60 4.51 4.37
N VAL A 12 -1.37 4.21 3.96
CA VAL A 12 -1.07 3.60 2.66
C VAL A 12 -0.22 2.36 2.89
N ALA A 13 -0.66 1.23 2.35
CA ALA A 13 0.05 -0.04 2.49
C ALA A 13 1.13 -0.16 1.41
N VAL A 14 2.36 -0.44 1.84
CA VAL A 14 3.51 -0.58 0.94
C VAL A 14 4.27 -1.85 1.31
N SER A 15 4.48 -2.74 0.33
CA SER A 15 5.24 -3.97 0.53
C SER A 15 6.69 -3.74 0.12
N TYR A 16 7.59 -3.71 1.09
CA TYR A 16 9.01 -3.42 0.85
C TYR A 16 9.84 -4.67 0.53
N GLY A 17 9.28 -5.86 0.69
CA GLY A 17 10.01 -7.09 0.43
C GLY A 17 10.11 -7.39 -1.06
N PHE A 18 11.20 -8.06 -1.46
CA PHE A 18 11.33 -8.55 -2.83
C PHE A 18 10.52 -9.82 -3.02
N GLY A 19 10.11 -10.08 -4.24
CA GLY A 19 9.42 -11.30 -4.64
C GLY A 19 7.93 -11.17 -4.84
N ALA A 20 7.27 -10.26 -4.11
CA ALA A 20 5.84 -10.00 -4.31
C ALA A 20 5.46 -8.61 -3.82
N GLY A 21 4.77 -7.85 -4.64
CA GLY A 21 4.16 -6.59 -4.26
C GLY A 21 2.81 -6.81 -3.58
N TRP A 22 2.21 -5.76 -3.10
CA TRP A 22 0.87 -5.81 -2.52
C TRP A 22 -0.14 -5.20 -3.50
N SER A 23 -0.35 -3.88 -3.47
CA SER A 23 -1.33 -3.24 -4.35
C SER A 23 -0.94 -3.30 -5.83
N THR A 24 0.35 -3.35 -6.13
CA THR A 24 0.83 -3.46 -7.50
C THR A 24 0.66 -4.85 -8.11
N TRP A 25 0.45 -5.87 -7.27
CA TRP A 25 0.26 -7.27 -7.68
C TRP A 25 -1.16 -7.77 -7.44
N THR A 26 -2.04 -6.92 -6.94
CA THR A 26 -3.44 -7.27 -6.64
C THR A 26 -4.37 -6.17 -7.15
N ASP A 27 -5.67 -6.40 -7.02
CA ASP A 27 -6.68 -5.37 -7.26
C ASP A 27 -7.05 -4.61 -5.97
N VAL A 28 -6.24 -4.75 -4.93
CA VAL A 28 -6.45 -4.03 -3.67
C VAL A 28 -5.96 -2.59 -3.82
N ASP A 29 -6.77 -1.64 -3.40
CA ASP A 29 -6.33 -0.25 -3.31
C ASP A 29 -5.40 -0.10 -2.10
N PRO A 30 -4.22 0.53 -2.25
CA PRO A 30 -3.28 0.66 -1.13
C PRO A 30 -3.81 1.49 0.04
N MET A 31 -4.92 2.21 -0.15
CA MET A 31 -5.56 3.00 0.92
C MET A 31 -6.80 2.32 1.51
N ASP A 32 -7.12 1.10 1.11
CA ASP A 32 -8.33 0.41 1.56
C ASP A 32 -8.29 0.14 3.06
N ALA A 33 -9.25 0.74 3.80
CA ALA A 33 -9.30 0.66 5.26
C ALA A 33 -9.43 -0.77 5.79
N ARG A 34 -10.14 -1.65 5.06
CA ARG A 34 -10.35 -3.03 5.52
C ARG A 34 -9.03 -3.77 5.69
N PHE A 35 -8.16 -3.66 4.70
CA PHE A 35 -6.83 -4.28 4.74
C PHE A 35 -5.90 -3.53 5.66
N ASN A 36 -5.90 -2.20 5.58
CA ASN A 36 -4.94 -1.40 6.34
C ASN A 36 -5.17 -1.49 7.85
N GLN A 37 -6.41 -1.67 8.30
CA GLN A 37 -6.66 -1.91 9.71
C GLN A 37 -6.01 -3.22 10.17
N LEU A 38 -6.06 -4.26 9.34
CA LEU A 38 -5.42 -5.54 9.65
C LEU A 38 -3.90 -5.37 9.73
N PHE A 39 -3.31 -4.63 8.81
CA PHE A 39 -1.86 -4.37 8.85
C PHE A 39 -1.46 -3.58 10.09
N LEU A 40 -2.24 -2.57 10.46
CA LEU A 40 -1.98 -1.78 11.67
C LEU A 40 -2.08 -2.62 12.94
N ASP A 41 -2.96 -3.63 12.93
CA ASP A 41 -3.14 -4.55 14.06
C ASP A 41 -2.11 -5.70 14.06
N GLY A 42 -1.19 -5.70 13.12
CA GLY A 42 -0.19 -6.77 12.99
C GLY A 42 -0.75 -8.07 12.43
N LYS A 43 -1.92 -8.03 11.81
CA LYS A 43 -2.63 -9.21 11.31
C LYS A 43 -2.42 -9.39 9.81
N HIS A 44 -1.16 -9.48 9.39
CA HIS A 44 -0.78 -9.58 7.98
C HIS A 44 -1.33 -10.86 7.33
N ASP A 45 -1.36 -11.97 8.07
CA ASP A 45 -1.92 -13.23 7.56
C ASP A 45 -3.42 -13.11 7.29
N GLU A 46 -4.13 -12.38 8.12
CA GLU A 46 -5.56 -12.16 7.92
C GLU A 46 -5.82 -11.24 6.72
N ALA A 47 -4.95 -10.27 6.48
CA ALA A 47 -5.06 -9.43 5.29
C ALA A 47 -4.84 -10.26 4.02
N ALA A 48 -3.85 -11.16 4.01
CA ALA A 48 -3.64 -12.07 2.90
C ALA A 48 -4.85 -12.98 2.68
N ALA A 49 -5.41 -13.52 3.75
CA ALA A 49 -6.58 -14.39 3.67
C ALA A 49 -7.79 -13.65 3.11
N LEU A 50 -8.00 -12.40 3.50
CA LEU A 50 -9.09 -11.57 2.97
C LEU A 50 -8.91 -11.32 1.47
N CYS A 51 -7.69 -11.03 1.05
CA CYS A 51 -7.37 -10.86 -0.38
C CYS A 51 -7.69 -12.14 -1.16
N ASP A 52 -7.30 -13.30 -0.65
CA ASP A 52 -7.57 -14.60 -1.29
C ASP A 52 -9.07 -14.89 -1.33
N GLN A 53 -9.77 -14.60 -0.24
CA GLN A 53 -11.20 -14.81 -0.11
C GLN A 53 -11.99 -13.98 -1.14
N LEU A 54 -11.54 -12.75 -1.39
CA LEU A 54 -12.17 -11.84 -2.34
C LEU A 54 -11.61 -12.02 -3.76
N GLU A 55 -10.67 -12.94 -3.96
CA GLU A 55 -10.07 -13.25 -5.26
C GLU A 55 -9.48 -12.02 -5.94
N LEU A 56 -8.72 -11.23 -5.18
CA LEU A 56 -8.18 -9.96 -5.67
C LEU A 56 -6.76 -10.05 -6.24
N GLY A 57 -6.17 -11.25 -6.24
CA GLY A 57 -4.85 -11.48 -6.81
C GLY A 57 -3.90 -12.20 -5.86
N TYR A 58 -2.60 -12.17 -6.15
CA TYR A 58 -1.61 -12.88 -5.37
C TYR A 58 -1.29 -12.15 -4.06
N SER A 59 -1.61 -12.76 -2.95
CA SER A 59 -1.54 -12.13 -1.63
C SER A 59 -0.18 -12.23 -0.94
N GLY A 60 0.82 -12.83 -1.59
CA GLY A 60 2.11 -13.12 -0.95
C GLY A 60 2.87 -11.90 -0.43
N GLY A 61 2.62 -10.72 -1.00
CA GLY A 61 3.26 -9.48 -0.56
C GLY A 61 2.75 -8.94 0.77
N ALA A 62 1.61 -9.44 1.26
CA ALA A 62 1.00 -8.93 2.49
C ALA A 62 1.93 -8.98 3.69
N ARG A 63 2.74 -10.03 3.80
CA ARG A 63 3.63 -10.21 4.96
C ARG A 63 4.71 -9.13 5.09
N ASP A 64 5.06 -8.48 3.99
CA ASP A 64 6.10 -7.45 3.96
C ASP A 64 5.52 -6.04 3.94
N VAL A 65 4.21 -5.90 4.12
CA VAL A 65 3.56 -4.60 4.12
C VAL A 65 3.87 -3.83 5.39
N GLU A 66 4.20 -2.57 5.21
CA GLU A 66 4.23 -1.56 6.26
C GLU A 66 3.27 -0.44 5.89
N ILE A 67 2.72 0.21 6.90
CA ILE A 67 1.82 1.34 6.67
C ILE A 67 2.63 2.63 6.65
N GLU A 68 2.50 3.35 5.53
CA GLU A 68 3.05 4.69 5.40
C GLU A 68 1.92 5.71 5.57
N TRP A 69 2.20 6.79 6.27
CA TRP A 69 1.23 7.86 6.50
C TRP A 69 1.50 9.00 5.54
N VAL A 70 0.60 9.18 4.58
CA VAL A 70 0.74 10.17 3.51
C VAL A 70 -0.18 11.34 3.78
N PRO A 71 0.32 12.60 3.78
CA PRO A 71 -0.53 13.76 4.01
C PRO A 71 -1.73 13.76 3.03
N ALA A 72 -2.92 13.99 3.56
CA ALA A 72 -4.13 14.04 2.74
C ALA A 72 -4.00 15.13 1.68
N GLY A 73 -4.47 14.83 0.47
CA GLY A 73 -4.37 15.74 -0.66
C GLY A 73 -3.05 15.69 -1.42
N THR A 74 -2.07 14.94 -0.94
CA THR A 74 -0.80 14.75 -1.63
C THR A 74 -0.97 13.73 -2.75
N GLU A 75 -0.54 14.06 -3.95
CA GLU A 75 -0.51 13.11 -5.05
C GLU A 75 0.70 12.20 -4.93
N PHE A 76 0.49 10.91 -5.09
CA PHE A 76 1.55 9.91 -5.02
C PHE A 76 1.21 8.71 -5.90
N GLN A 77 2.21 7.89 -6.13
CA GLN A 77 2.01 6.59 -6.78
C GLN A 77 2.88 5.55 -6.09
N ILE A 78 2.50 4.29 -6.25
CA ILE A 78 3.30 3.16 -5.79
C ILE A 78 4.07 2.64 -6.99
N THR A 79 5.38 2.59 -6.89
CA THR A 79 6.26 1.98 -7.89
C THR A 79 6.72 0.62 -7.38
N GLU A 80 7.14 -0.26 -8.29
CA GLU A 80 7.47 -1.63 -7.94
C GLU A 80 8.68 -2.12 -8.75
N TYR A 81 9.57 -2.87 -8.07
CA TYR A 81 10.70 -3.52 -8.72
C TYR A 81 10.90 -4.90 -8.05
N ASP A 82 10.76 -5.97 -8.81
CA ASP A 82 10.83 -7.36 -8.31
C ASP A 82 9.95 -7.59 -7.09
N GLY A 83 8.77 -6.98 -7.08
CA GLY A 83 7.82 -7.06 -5.98
C GLY A 83 8.05 -6.05 -4.89
N SER A 84 9.22 -5.44 -4.79
CA SER A 84 9.48 -4.40 -3.79
C SER A 84 8.81 -3.11 -4.21
N GLU A 85 7.90 -2.62 -3.35
CA GLU A 85 7.16 -1.40 -3.61
C GLU A 85 7.80 -0.21 -2.92
N SER A 86 7.57 0.97 -3.46
CA SER A 86 7.96 2.23 -2.84
C SER A 86 6.97 3.32 -3.23
N ILE A 87 6.91 4.37 -2.41
CA ILE A 87 6.07 5.54 -2.70
C ILE A 87 6.88 6.59 -3.42
N GLU A 88 6.32 7.13 -4.51
CA GLU A 88 6.82 8.32 -5.16
C GLU A 88 5.82 9.45 -5.00
N TYR A 89 6.28 10.59 -4.50
CA TYR A 89 5.46 11.78 -4.38
C TYR A 89 5.63 12.65 -5.61
N LYS A 90 4.56 13.18 -6.12
CA LYS A 90 4.58 14.00 -7.33
C LYS A 90 5.50 15.22 -7.18
N ASP A 91 5.47 15.87 -6.03
CA ASP A 91 6.27 17.06 -5.78
C ASP A 91 7.77 16.76 -5.75
N GLU A 92 8.15 15.53 -5.42
CA GLU A 92 9.55 15.12 -5.37
C GLU A 92 10.11 14.79 -6.75
N THR A 93 9.23 14.52 -7.70
CA THR A 93 9.63 14.12 -9.05
C THR A 93 9.60 15.26 -10.06
N ASP A 94 9.14 16.45 -9.66
CA ASP A 94 8.95 17.60 -10.55
C ASP A 94 10.04 18.66 -10.33
N TRP A 95 11.26 18.22 -10.38
CA TRP A 95 12.38 19.08 -10.02
C TRP A 95 13.27 19.47 -11.20
N LEU A 96 13.04 18.91 -12.37
CA LEU A 96 13.85 19.22 -13.55
C LEU A 96 13.12 20.20 -14.44
N MET A 97 13.41 21.45 -14.23
CA MET A 97 12.92 22.53 -15.07
C MET A 97 14.10 23.08 -15.85
N ALA A 98 14.02 22.96 -17.13
CA ALA A 98 15.03 23.54 -18.00
C ALA A 98 14.87 25.06 -18.06
#